data_8d2ba0159746675e46c4401468747602
#
_entry.id   8d2ba0159746675e46c4401468747602
#
_cell.length_a   1.000
_cell.length_b   1.000
_cell.length_c   1.000
_cell.angle_alpha   90.00
_cell.angle_beta   90.00
_cell.angle_gamma   90.00
#
_symmetry.space_group_name_H-M   'P 1'
#
loop_
_entity.id
_entity.type
_entity.pdbx_description
1 polymer ?
#
loop_
_entity_poly.entity_id
_entity_poly.type
_entity_poly.pdbx_seq_one_letter_code
_entity_poly.pdbx_strand_id
1 'polypeptide(L)'
;MNVNLRDEAEGAFFQAYGGGMQQISQALTFLNANLHEVISIDELAKEAGMSRAVFHRKFKEVTTYSPIQFIKLHRLNEASRLIVSGSTVGDAANRVGYSSQSQFSRDFRRYFGKSPRQWGLEQRSEQ
;
A
#
# COMPACT_ATOMS: atom_id res chain seq x y z
N MET A 1 5.23 1.39 -31.11
CA MET A 1 5.36 0.37 -30.11
C MET A 1 5.33 0.91 -28.72
N ASN A 2 4.27 0.57 -28.02
CA ASN A 2 4.00 1.12 -26.69
C ASN A 2 5.03 0.72 -25.64
N VAL A 3 5.65 -0.44 -25.82
CA VAL A 3 6.65 -0.96 -24.90
C VAL A 3 7.84 -0.01 -24.79
N ASN A 4 8.30 0.54 -25.92
CA ASN A 4 9.46 1.42 -25.94
C ASN A 4 9.21 2.74 -25.22
N LEU A 5 8.01 3.31 -25.39
CA LEU A 5 7.64 4.55 -24.70
C LEU A 5 7.61 4.37 -23.19
N ARG A 6 7.11 3.23 -22.75
CA ARG A 6 7.05 2.91 -21.32
C ARG A 6 8.45 2.72 -20.77
N ASP A 7 9.31 1.99 -21.48
CA ASP A 7 10.68 1.74 -21.05
C ASP A 7 11.50 3.03 -20.99
N GLU A 8 11.29 3.93 -21.95
CA GLU A 8 11.94 5.23 -21.95
C GLU A 8 11.49 6.09 -20.77
N ALA A 9 10.20 6.11 -20.47
CA ALA A 9 9.66 6.84 -19.34
C ALA A 9 10.17 6.27 -18.01
N GLU A 10 10.20 4.95 -17.89
CA GLU A 10 10.74 4.29 -16.70
C GLU A 10 12.24 4.57 -16.55
N GLY A 11 12.99 4.55 -17.65
CA GLY A 11 14.41 4.86 -17.63
C GLY A 11 14.69 6.28 -17.19
N ALA A 12 13.95 7.25 -17.71
CA ALA A 12 14.11 8.64 -17.33
C ALA A 12 13.76 8.85 -15.85
N PHE A 13 12.66 8.24 -15.38
CA PHE A 13 12.25 8.30 -14.00
C PHE A 13 13.29 7.68 -13.09
N PHE A 14 13.83 6.54 -13.48
CA PHE A 14 14.86 5.81 -12.77
C PHE A 14 16.10 6.67 -12.56
N GLN A 15 16.56 7.36 -13.60
CA GLN A 15 17.69 8.26 -13.52
C GLN A 15 17.44 9.43 -12.58
N ALA A 16 16.24 10.01 -12.63
CA ALA A 16 15.86 11.13 -11.78
C ALA A 16 15.92 10.78 -10.30
N TYR A 17 15.63 9.52 -9.94
CA TYR A 17 15.62 9.06 -8.55
C TYR A 17 16.85 8.24 -8.17
N GLY A 18 17.90 8.31 -8.99
CA GLY A 18 19.16 7.64 -8.67
C GLY A 18 19.11 6.12 -8.73
N GLY A 19 18.21 5.56 -9.55
CA GLY A 19 18.17 4.13 -9.80
C GLY A 19 17.38 3.30 -8.79
N GLY A 20 16.62 3.92 -7.90
CA GLY A 20 15.90 3.18 -6.86
C GLY A 20 14.54 2.64 -7.26
N MET A 21 14.00 3.04 -8.40
CA MET A 21 12.61 2.77 -8.78
C MET A 21 12.29 1.29 -8.91
N GLN A 22 13.14 0.53 -9.58
CA GLN A 22 12.92 -0.89 -9.79
C GLN A 22 12.94 -1.66 -8.47
N GLN A 23 13.88 -1.35 -7.59
CA GLN A 23 14.00 -1.97 -6.29
C GLN A 23 12.80 -1.65 -5.40
N ILE A 24 12.33 -0.41 -5.44
CA ILE A 24 11.11 -0.03 -4.70
C ILE A 24 9.90 -0.78 -5.26
N SER A 25 9.80 -0.93 -6.58
CA SER A 25 8.72 -1.71 -7.21
C SER A 25 8.73 -3.16 -6.73
N GLN A 26 9.91 -3.77 -6.57
CA GLN A 26 10.02 -5.13 -6.04
C GLN A 26 9.48 -5.22 -4.61
N ALA A 27 9.80 -4.24 -3.77
CA ALA A 27 9.29 -4.19 -2.40
C ALA A 27 7.77 -4.03 -2.39
N LEU A 28 7.21 -3.21 -3.29
CA LEU A 28 5.77 -3.03 -3.39
C LEU A 28 5.06 -4.30 -3.85
N THR A 29 5.65 -5.04 -4.76
CA THR A 29 5.12 -6.34 -5.19
C THR A 29 5.09 -7.32 -4.04
N PHE A 30 6.15 -7.38 -3.24
CA PHE A 30 6.21 -8.21 -2.05
C PHE A 30 5.15 -7.81 -1.03
N LEU A 31 5.01 -6.51 -0.78
CA LEU A 31 4.00 -5.99 0.14
C LEU A 31 2.60 -6.42 -0.30
N ASN A 32 2.30 -6.25 -1.57
CA ASN A 32 0.99 -6.58 -2.12
C ASN A 32 0.65 -8.06 -1.97
N ALA A 33 1.63 -8.92 -2.14
CA ALA A 33 1.44 -10.37 -2.03
C ALA A 33 1.28 -10.83 -0.57
N ASN A 34 1.68 -10.00 0.41
CA ASN A 34 1.75 -10.39 1.82
C ASN A 34 0.99 -9.44 2.75
N LEU A 35 -0.03 -8.75 2.23
CA LEU A 35 -0.77 -7.76 3.01
C LEU A 35 -1.40 -8.31 4.29
N HIS A 36 -1.81 -9.58 4.27
CA HIS A 36 -2.46 -10.21 5.42
C HIS A 36 -1.47 -10.56 6.55
N GLU A 37 -0.18 -10.41 6.31
CA GLU A 37 0.85 -10.74 7.29
C GLU A 37 1.45 -9.48 7.92
N VAL A 38 2.10 -9.66 9.08
CA VAL A 38 2.87 -8.59 9.69
C VAL A 38 4.16 -8.41 8.89
N ILE A 39 4.32 -7.25 8.29
CA ILE A 39 5.48 -6.95 7.45
C ILE A 39 6.34 -5.89 8.14
N SER A 40 7.62 -6.19 8.33
CA SER A 40 8.56 -5.23 8.89
C SER A 40 9.20 -4.40 7.78
N ILE A 41 9.66 -3.21 8.15
CA ILE A 41 10.41 -2.34 7.23
C ILE A 41 11.72 -3.02 6.81
N ASP A 42 12.34 -3.77 7.73
CA ASP A 42 13.57 -4.50 7.42
C ASP A 42 13.36 -5.56 6.34
N GLU A 43 12.23 -6.26 6.37
CA GLU A 43 11.88 -7.23 5.33
C GLU A 43 11.71 -6.55 3.97
N LEU A 44 11.04 -5.40 3.94
CA LEU A 44 10.85 -4.66 2.69
C LEU A 44 12.17 -4.13 2.14
N ALA A 45 13.04 -3.62 3.02
CA ALA A 45 14.36 -3.14 2.61
C ALA A 45 15.18 -4.29 2.01
N LYS A 46 15.10 -5.47 2.63
CA LYS A 46 15.78 -6.67 2.14
C LYS A 46 15.27 -7.06 0.75
N GLU A 47 13.96 -7.04 0.55
CA GLU A 47 13.37 -7.33 -0.76
C GLU A 47 13.81 -6.32 -1.82
N ALA A 48 14.05 -5.07 -1.42
CA ALA A 48 14.56 -4.05 -2.31
C ALA A 48 16.09 -4.12 -2.51
N GLY A 49 16.78 -4.99 -1.77
CA GLY A 49 18.23 -5.08 -1.83
C GLY A 49 18.93 -3.85 -1.26
N MET A 50 18.31 -3.19 -0.27
CA MET A 50 18.80 -1.94 0.31
C MET A 50 18.93 -2.05 1.82
N SER A 51 19.82 -1.24 2.40
CA SER A 51 19.82 -1.03 3.84
C SER A 51 18.53 -0.30 4.25
N ARG A 52 18.17 -0.39 5.53
CA ARG A 52 16.97 0.27 6.05
C ARG A 52 16.97 1.78 5.78
N ALA A 53 18.10 2.44 6.02
CA ALA A 53 18.22 3.88 5.82
C ALA A 53 18.08 4.29 4.35
N VAL A 54 18.73 3.56 3.45
CA VAL A 54 18.64 3.82 2.02
C VAL A 54 17.22 3.54 1.53
N PHE A 55 16.63 2.44 1.97
CA PHE A 55 15.25 2.07 1.62
C PHE A 55 14.27 3.18 2.02
N HIS A 56 14.35 3.65 3.25
CA HIS A 56 13.45 4.70 3.76
C HIS A 56 13.55 5.95 2.90
N ARG A 57 14.78 6.40 2.60
CA ARG A 57 14.99 7.59 1.79
C ARG A 57 14.47 7.42 0.37
N LYS A 58 14.83 6.32 -0.30
CA LYS A 58 14.42 6.06 -1.67
C LYS A 58 12.92 5.85 -1.78
N PHE A 59 12.33 5.15 -0.83
CA PHE A 59 10.89 4.92 -0.80
C PHE A 59 10.14 6.24 -0.73
N LYS A 60 10.56 7.14 0.15
CA LYS A 60 9.94 8.46 0.29
C LYS A 60 10.13 9.32 -0.96
N GLU A 61 11.29 9.25 -1.60
CA GLU A 61 11.53 9.96 -2.87
C GLU A 61 10.57 9.48 -3.96
N VAL A 62 10.34 8.18 -4.04
CA VAL A 62 9.51 7.58 -5.10
C VAL A 62 8.01 7.75 -4.82
N THR A 63 7.56 7.47 -3.58
CA THR A 63 6.14 7.41 -3.25
C THR A 63 5.61 8.67 -2.58
N THR A 64 6.46 9.56 -2.10
CA THR A 64 6.17 10.72 -1.27
C THR A 64 5.76 10.38 0.16
N TYR A 65 5.56 9.10 0.46
CA TYR A 65 5.17 8.62 1.79
C TYR A 65 6.31 7.86 2.44
N SER A 66 6.36 7.87 3.79
CA SER A 66 7.23 6.94 4.49
C SER A 66 6.70 5.51 4.28
N PRO A 67 7.57 4.48 4.41
CA PRO A 67 7.11 3.09 4.27
C PRO A 67 5.95 2.73 5.20
N ILE A 68 6.00 3.16 6.47
CA ILE A 68 4.94 2.87 7.44
C ILE A 68 3.62 3.48 7.00
N GLN A 69 3.63 4.75 6.60
CA GLN A 69 2.43 5.44 6.12
C GLN A 69 1.87 4.76 4.87
N PHE A 70 2.74 4.41 3.95
CA PHE A 70 2.32 3.77 2.70
C PHE A 70 1.65 2.43 2.97
N ILE A 71 2.23 1.60 3.83
CA ILE A 71 1.66 0.30 4.19
C ILE A 71 0.26 0.49 4.76
N LYS A 72 0.10 1.42 5.68
CA LYS A 72 -1.20 1.72 6.29
C LYS A 72 -2.24 2.11 5.24
N LEU A 73 -1.90 3.07 4.39
CA LEU A 73 -2.82 3.53 3.34
C LEU A 73 -3.16 2.42 2.37
N HIS A 74 -2.18 1.61 2.01
CA HIS A 74 -2.39 0.50 1.08
C HIS A 74 -3.34 -0.54 1.67
N ARG A 75 -3.18 -0.87 2.95
CA ARG A 75 -4.09 -1.78 3.66
C ARG A 75 -5.50 -1.22 3.73
N LEU A 76 -5.66 0.06 4.06
CA LEU A 76 -6.97 0.69 4.14
C LEU A 76 -7.66 0.74 2.78
N ASN A 77 -6.93 1.03 1.71
CA ASN A 77 -7.49 1.04 0.37
C ASN A 77 -7.96 -0.34 -0.06
N GLU A 78 -7.16 -1.37 0.21
CA GLU A 78 -7.55 -2.75 -0.12
C GLU A 78 -8.78 -3.18 0.69
N ALA A 79 -8.82 -2.83 1.99
CA ALA A 79 -9.98 -3.12 2.83
C ALA A 79 -11.23 -2.43 2.32
N SER A 80 -11.14 -1.18 1.87
CA SER A 80 -12.29 -0.45 1.33
C SER A 80 -12.86 -1.19 0.12
N ARG A 81 -12.01 -1.72 -0.73
CA ARG A 81 -12.43 -2.49 -1.91
C ARG A 81 -13.12 -3.78 -1.51
N LEU A 82 -12.59 -4.49 -0.51
CA LEU A 82 -13.19 -5.72 0.00
C LEU A 82 -14.57 -5.45 0.60
N ILE A 83 -14.73 -4.36 1.35
CA ILE A 83 -15.99 -4.00 1.98
C ILE A 83 -17.06 -3.69 0.92
N VAL A 84 -16.69 -2.94 -0.11
CA VAL A 84 -17.61 -2.65 -1.22
C VAL A 84 -18.02 -3.94 -1.92
N SER A 85 -17.12 -4.91 -2.00
CA SER A 85 -17.39 -6.22 -2.63
C SER A 85 -18.23 -7.15 -1.76
N GLY A 86 -18.54 -6.76 -0.52
CA GLY A 86 -19.41 -7.53 0.35
C GLY A 86 -18.76 -8.18 1.55
N SER A 87 -17.46 -7.99 1.76
CA SER A 87 -16.79 -8.50 2.96
C SER A 87 -17.30 -7.79 4.20
N THR A 88 -17.38 -8.53 5.32
CA THR A 88 -17.67 -7.90 6.61
C THR A 88 -16.49 -7.02 7.01
N VAL A 89 -16.74 -6.06 7.91
CA VAL A 89 -15.69 -5.18 8.43
C VAL A 89 -14.58 -6.00 9.09
N GLY A 90 -14.96 -7.00 9.89
CA GLY A 90 -14.00 -7.87 10.56
C GLY A 90 -13.14 -8.68 9.59
N ASP A 91 -13.75 -9.26 8.57
CA ASP A 91 -13.02 -10.01 7.55
C ASP A 91 -12.07 -9.12 6.76
N ALA A 92 -12.52 -7.93 6.36
CA ALA A 92 -11.69 -7.01 5.62
C ALA A 92 -10.48 -6.59 6.44
N ALA A 93 -10.69 -6.23 7.72
CA ALA A 93 -9.61 -5.85 8.62
C ALA A 93 -8.58 -6.98 8.75
N ASN A 94 -9.05 -8.19 8.96
CA ASN A 94 -8.19 -9.36 9.11
C ASN A 94 -7.39 -9.66 7.85
N ARG A 95 -8.03 -9.61 6.69
CA ARG A 95 -7.38 -9.90 5.40
C ARG A 95 -6.27 -8.92 5.05
N VAL A 96 -6.38 -7.68 5.50
CA VAL A 96 -5.34 -6.69 5.23
C VAL A 96 -4.33 -6.55 6.37
N GLY A 97 -4.35 -7.47 7.33
CA GLY A 97 -3.30 -7.57 8.33
C GLY A 97 -3.53 -6.79 9.61
N TYR A 98 -4.74 -6.27 9.85
CA TYR A 98 -5.05 -5.64 11.14
C TYR A 98 -5.39 -6.70 12.18
N SER A 99 -4.72 -6.63 13.33
CA SER A 99 -5.01 -7.52 14.45
C SER A 99 -6.12 -6.98 15.36
N SER A 100 -6.41 -5.69 15.27
CA SER A 100 -7.45 -5.03 16.08
C SER A 100 -8.46 -4.36 15.17
N GLN A 101 -9.72 -4.81 15.24
CA GLN A 101 -10.80 -4.21 14.47
C GLN A 101 -11.06 -2.76 14.91
N SER A 102 -10.89 -2.47 16.21
CA SER A 102 -11.04 -1.11 16.73
C SER A 102 -10.02 -0.16 16.13
N GLN A 103 -8.75 -0.59 16.05
CA GLN A 103 -7.71 0.22 15.44
C GLN A 103 -7.98 0.40 13.95
N PHE A 104 -8.39 -0.67 13.26
CA PHE A 104 -8.76 -0.61 11.86
C PHE A 104 -9.85 0.44 11.62
N SER A 105 -10.93 0.40 12.41
CA SER A 105 -12.04 1.32 12.24
C SER A 105 -11.64 2.76 12.47
N ARG A 106 -10.78 3.02 13.46
CA ARG A 106 -10.26 4.37 13.73
C ARG A 106 -9.41 4.88 12.57
N ASP A 107 -8.49 4.08 12.07
CA ASP A 107 -7.62 4.45 10.96
C ASP A 107 -8.45 4.65 9.68
N PHE A 108 -9.40 3.76 9.43
CA PHE A 108 -10.29 3.85 8.27
C PHE A 108 -11.08 5.15 8.28
N ARG A 109 -11.72 5.45 9.42
CA ARG A 109 -12.50 6.68 9.55
C ARG A 109 -11.65 7.93 9.38
N ARG A 110 -10.44 7.91 9.93
CA ARG A 110 -9.51 9.04 9.79
C ARG A 110 -9.17 9.29 8.32
N TYR A 111 -8.95 8.23 7.57
CA TYR A 111 -8.53 8.35 6.17
C TYR A 111 -9.70 8.62 5.23
N PHE A 112 -10.80 7.89 5.38
CA PHE A 112 -11.95 7.98 4.47
C PHE A 112 -13.03 8.96 4.95
N GLY A 113 -12.97 9.42 6.19
CA GLY A 113 -13.97 10.33 6.75
C GLY A 113 -15.25 9.67 7.22
N LYS A 114 -15.38 8.37 7.05
CA LYS A 114 -16.56 7.58 7.39
C LYS A 114 -16.16 6.26 8.01
N SER A 115 -17.06 5.66 8.79
CA SER A 115 -16.80 4.31 9.31
C SER A 115 -16.76 3.30 8.17
N PRO A 116 -16.07 2.15 8.35
CA PRO A 116 -16.06 1.12 7.32
C PRO A 116 -17.47 0.65 6.92
N ARG A 117 -18.36 0.51 7.88
CA ARG A 117 -19.73 0.09 7.62
C ARG A 117 -20.47 1.11 6.77
N GLN A 118 -20.40 2.38 7.16
CA GLN A 118 -21.04 3.47 6.42
C GLN A 118 -20.49 3.58 5.00
N TRP A 119 -19.18 3.47 4.85
CA TRP A 119 -18.53 3.45 3.55
C TRP A 119 -19.11 2.37 2.65
N GLY A 120 -19.19 1.14 3.17
CA GLY A 120 -19.73 0.01 2.41
C GLY A 120 -21.17 0.23 1.97
N LEU A 121 -22.01 0.72 2.87
CA LEU A 121 -23.41 0.98 2.56
C LEU A 121 -23.58 2.06 1.49
N GLU A 122 -22.85 3.16 1.61
CA GLU A 122 -22.94 4.27 0.66
C GLU A 122 -22.38 3.90 -0.71
N GLN A 123 -21.23 3.26 -0.75
CA GLN A 123 -20.60 2.90 -2.03
C GLN A 123 -21.43 1.84 -2.77
N ARG A 124 -22.01 0.88 -2.08
CA ARG A 124 -22.85 -0.13 -2.72
C ARG A 124 -24.16 0.44 -3.25
N SER A 125 -24.74 1.42 -2.57
CA SER A 125 -25.99 2.05 -3.02
C SER A 125 -25.81 2.92 -4.25
N GLU A 126 -24.57 3.34 -4.55
CA GLU A 126 -24.26 4.11 -5.76
C GLU A 126 -24.04 3.21 -6.99
N GLN A 127 -23.96 1.91 -6.80
CA GLN A 127 -23.84 0.94 -7.87
C GLN A 127 -25.21 0.42 -8.28
#